data_fec26dece954f6ade22f1dae4a2199ce
#
_entry.id   fec26dece954f6ade22f1dae4a2199ce
#
_cell.length_a   1.000
_cell.length_b   1.000
_cell.length_c   1.000
_cell.angle_alpha   90.00
_cell.angle_beta   90.00
_cell.angle_gamma   90.00
#
_symmetry.space_group_name_H-M   'P 1'
#
loop_
_entity.id
_entity.type
_entity.pdbx_description
1 polymer ?
#
loop_
_entity_poly.entity_id
_entity_poly.type
_entity_poly.pdbx_seq_one_letter_code
_entity_poly.pdbx_strand_id
1 'polypeptide(L)'
;HPRFHFLEGDIGINKEWIEYHIKKCEVVLPLVAIATPMAYVKTPLRVFELDFEENLRIVRQCVKYHSRIIFPSTSEVYGMCPDPEFSEDGSSLVLGPIHKQRWIYSCSKQLLDRVIWAYGQAGQLQFSMIRPFNWIGPKLDDLYAAKEGSSRVVTQFILNLLQGEPILLVDGGHQKRCFTYVEDGIDALMTIIENPAGVADGQIFNLGNPHNEASVKELALLLRDLFRQHPDHKDDGVYSEIVKTRHEDYYGQGYQDITSRKPSIAKARKLLGWEPKTDLGASLKITLDAFLEEARRSEQLAAKID
;
A
#
# COMPACT_ATOMS: atom_id res chain seq x y z
N HIS A 1 23.07 7.38 5.57
CA HIS A 1 23.82 8.13 4.57
C HIS A 1 23.92 9.60 5.00
N PRO A 2 25.06 10.32 4.82
CA PRO A 2 25.24 11.69 5.32
C PRO A 2 24.25 12.74 4.78
N ARG A 3 23.63 12.47 3.62
CA ARG A 3 22.59 13.31 3.00
C ARG A 3 21.17 12.90 3.38
N PHE A 4 21.00 11.86 4.20
CA PHE A 4 19.70 11.47 4.74
C PHE A 4 19.49 12.10 6.10
N HIS A 5 18.43 12.91 6.22
CA HIS A 5 18.05 13.58 7.46
C HIS A 5 16.70 13.03 7.90
N PHE A 6 16.67 12.42 9.06
CA PHE A 6 15.47 11.83 9.66
C PHE A 6 15.03 12.68 10.88
N LEU A 7 13.76 12.99 10.93
CA LEU A 7 13.10 13.55 12.11
C LEU A 7 11.90 12.67 12.44
N GLU A 8 11.89 12.11 13.64
CA GLU A 8 10.74 11.42 14.18
C GLU A 8 9.69 12.43 14.66
N GLY A 9 8.41 12.23 14.27
CA GLY A 9 7.35 13.11 14.70
C GLY A 9 6.02 12.85 14.03
N ASP A 10 4.96 13.41 14.57
CA ASP A 10 3.60 13.35 14.01
C ASP A 10 3.37 14.51 13.04
N ILE A 11 2.84 14.18 11.85
CA ILE A 11 2.57 15.13 10.77
C ILE A 11 1.50 16.18 11.15
N GLY A 12 0.55 15.81 12.01
CA GLY A 12 -0.48 16.72 12.50
C GLY A 12 0.05 17.74 13.53
N ILE A 13 1.17 17.41 14.20
CA ILE A 13 1.79 18.24 15.25
C ILE A 13 2.91 19.09 14.67
N ASN A 14 3.81 18.50 13.88
CA ASN A 14 5.03 19.16 13.39
C ASN A 14 4.80 20.07 12.17
N LYS A 15 3.73 20.84 12.17
CA LYS A 15 3.24 21.64 11.02
C LYS A 15 4.26 22.65 10.51
N GLU A 16 4.91 23.38 11.39
CA GLU A 16 5.93 24.41 11.04
C GLU A 16 7.19 23.77 10.45
N TRP A 17 7.61 22.64 11.00
CA TRP A 17 8.76 21.89 10.47
C TRP A 17 8.48 21.39 9.04
N ILE A 18 7.29 20.84 8.80
CA ILE A 18 6.86 20.36 7.48
C ILE A 18 6.83 21.51 6.48
N GLU A 19 6.19 22.63 6.84
CA GLU A 19 6.13 23.81 5.98
C GLU A 19 7.51 24.37 5.65
N TYR A 20 8.42 24.42 6.63
CA TYR A 20 9.80 24.82 6.42
C TYR A 20 10.54 23.96 5.41
N HIS A 21 10.34 22.62 5.48
CA HIS A 21 11.00 21.71 4.56
C HIS A 21 10.36 21.70 3.17
N ILE A 22 9.03 21.77 3.05
CA ILE A 22 8.35 21.90 1.76
C ILE A 22 8.87 23.13 1.00
N LYS A 23 9.05 24.25 1.69
CA LYS A 23 9.60 25.48 1.09
C LYS A 23 11.00 25.30 0.50
N LYS A 24 11.77 24.32 0.95
CA LYS A 24 13.16 24.08 0.54
C LYS A 24 13.33 22.89 -0.39
N CYS A 25 12.35 22.03 -0.48
CA CYS A 25 12.43 20.82 -1.29
C CYS A 25 11.83 21.05 -2.68
N GLU A 26 12.54 20.60 -3.71
CA GLU A 26 12.03 20.62 -5.08
C GLU A 26 10.90 19.62 -5.28
N VAL A 27 10.99 18.46 -4.61
CA VAL A 27 10.01 17.36 -4.69
C VAL A 27 9.52 17.01 -3.30
N VAL A 28 8.21 16.89 -3.15
CA VAL A 28 7.53 16.46 -1.94
C VAL A 28 6.79 15.16 -2.20
N LEU A 29 7.04 14.14 -1.36
CA LEU A 29 6.41 12.83 -1.43
C LEU A 29 5.71 12.54 -0.08
N PRO A 30 4.41 12.85 0.07
CA PRO A 30 3.68 12.67 1.33
C PRO A 30 3.21 11.22 1.50
N LEU A 31 4.07 10.36 2.07
CA LEU A 31 3.81 8.93 2.28
C LEU A 31 2.90 8.62 3.47
N VAL A 32 2.31 9.63 4.10
CA VAL A 32 1.50 9.45 5.31
C VAL A 32 0.07 9.06 4.97
N ALA A 33 -0.33 7.88 5.42
CA ALA A 33 -1.69 7.37 5.26
C ALA A 33 -1.99 6.26 6.28
N ILE A 34 -3.26 6.11 6.64
CA ILE A 34 -3.77 4.92 7.30
C ILE A 34 -4.33 3.99 6.21
N ALA A 35 -3.58 2.94 5.86
CA ALA A 35 -3.85 2.11 4.68
C ALA A 35 -4.28 0.67 5.05
N THR A 36 -5.03 0.50 6.15
CA THR A 36 -5.51 -0.80 6.61
C THR A 36 -7.03 -0.85 6.69
N PRO A 37 -7.69 -1.87 6.09
CA PRO A 37 -9.16 -1.97 6.06
C PRO A 37 -9.81 -1.97 7.44
N MET A 38 -9.14 -2.52 8.45
CA MET A 38 -9.62 -2.51 9.83
C MET A 38 -9.83 -1.08 10.35
N ALA A 39 -8.88 -0.19 10.10
CA ALA A 39 -8.97 1.21 10.52
C ALA A 39 -10.09 1.97 9.79
N TYR A 40 -10.34 1.65 8.51
CA TYR A 40 -11.42 2.29 7.75
C TYR A 40 -12.79 2.06 8.36
N VAL A 41 -12.99 0.91 9.01
CA VAL A 41 -14.24 0.55 9.65
C VAL A 41 -14.28 0.99 11.12
N LYS A 42 -13.19 0.80 11.86
CA LYS A 42 -13.15 1.08 13.31
C LYS A 42 -12.94 2.55 13.67
N THR A 43 -12.13 3.26 12.88
CA THR A 43 -11.75 4.66 13.14
C THR A 43 -11.84 5.54 11.89
N PRO A 44 -13.00 5.58 11.19
CA PRO A 44 -13.13 6.24 9.90
C PRO A 44 -12.83 7.74 9.93
N LEU A 45 -13.15 8.44 11.03
CA LEU A 45 -12.85 9.86 11.16
C LEU A 45 -11.35 10.11 11.23
N ARG A 46 -10.59 9.27 11.96
CA ARG A 46 -9.13 9.38 12.01
C ARG A 46 -8.49 9.14 10.64
N VAL A 47 -9.06 8.22 9.85
CA VAL A 47 -8.65 8.02 8.45
C VAL A 47 -8.89 9.27 7.63
N PHE A 48 -10.07 9.88 7.74
CA PHE A 48 -10.40 11.13 7.04
C PHE A 48 -9.46 12.28 7.44
N GLU A 49 -9.26 12.51 8.72
CA GLU A 49 -8.37 13.57 9.24
C GLU A 49 -6.94 13.44 8.67
N LEU A 50 -6.36 12.23 8.76
CA LEU A 50 -4.99 12.02 8.31
C LEU A 50 -4.89 11.96 6.79
N ASP A 51 -5.72 11.12 6.14
CA ASP A 51 -5.59 10.85 4.71
C ASP A 51 -6.12 11.96 3.83
N PHE A 52 -7.04 12.80 4.33
CA PHE A 52 -7.56 13.93 3.58
C PHE A 52 -7.06 15.28 4.11
N GLU A 53 -7.36 15.64 5.35
CA GLU A 53 -7.13 17.00 5.84
C GLU A 53 -5.65 17.35 5.95
N GLU A 54 -4.84 16.47 6.56
CA GLU A 54 -3.40 16.72 6.67
C GLU A 54 -2.68 16.66 5.32
N ASN A 55 -3.07 15.72 4.44
CA ASN A 55 -2.51 15.68 3.08
C ASN A 55 -2.96 16.89 2.25
N LEU A 56 -4.20 17.38 2.38
CA LEU A 56 -4.67 18.59 1.71
C LEU A 56 -3.85 19.82 2.14
N ARG A 57 -3.47 19.89 3.41
CA ARG A 57 -2.59 20.94 3.91
C ARG A 57 -1.23 20.91 3.20
N ILE A 58 -0.63 19.72 3.05
CA ILE A 58 0.63 19.56 2.32
C ILE A 58 0.48 19.98 0.86
N VAL A 59 -0.59 19.55 0.18
CA VAL A 59 -0.88 19.95 -1.21
C VAL A 59 -0.93 21.48 -1.34
N ARG A 60 -1.65 22.16 -0.43
CA ARG A 60 -1.74 23.63 -0.44
C ARG A 60 -0.40 24.32 -0.17
N GLN A 61 0.46 23.71 0.65
CA GLN A 61 1.81 24.23 0.86
C GLN A 61 2.68 24.04 -0.40
N CYS A 62 2.56 22.91 -1.10
CA CYS A 62 3.24 22.71 -2.38
C CYS A 62 2.82 23.75 -3.42
N VAL A 63 1.52 24.08 -3.49
CA VAL A 63 1.00 25.20 -4.33
C VAL A 63 1.62 26.53 -3.91
N LYS A 64 1.60 26.85 -2.61
CA LYS A 64 2.14 28.10 -2.06
C LYS A 64 3.63 28.32 -2.35
N TYR A 65 4.41 27.25 -2.31
CA TYR A 65 5.89 27.31 -2.43
C TYR A 65 6.42 26.81 -3.78
N HIS A 66 5.52 26.47 -4.71
CA HIS A 66 5.86 25.97 -6.04
C HIS A 66 6.72 24.69 -6.04
N SER A 67 6.54 23.85 -4.99
CA SER A 67 7.20 22.55 -4.90
C SER A 67 6.43 21.52 -5.71
N ARG A 68 7.12 20.69 -6.48
CA ARG A 68 6.51 19.58 -7.20
C ARG A 68 6.04 18.50 -6.21
N ILE A 69 4.83 18.00 -6.36
CA ILE A 69 4.31 16.91 -5.55
C ILE A 69 4.25 15.60 -6.33
N ILE A 70 4.72 14.50 -5.72
CA ILE A 70 4.44 13.14 -6.18
C ILE A 70 3.48 12.54 -5.17
N PHE A 71 2.20 12.50 -5.52
CA PHE A 71 1.17 12.11 -4.57
C PHE A 71 0.90 10.59 -4.62
N PRO A 72 1.09 9.87 -3.50
CA PRO A 72 0.70 8.48 -3.39
C PRO A 72 -0.81 8.36 -3.18
N SER A 73 -1.52 8.23 -4.29
CA SER A 73 -2.91 7.81 -4.31
C SER A 73 -2.97 6.30 -4.02
N THR A 74 -3.92 5.58 -4.56
CA THR A 74 -4.10 4.15 -4.31
C THR A 74 -4.93 3.49 -5.39
N SER A 75 -4.76 2.20 -5.61
CA SER A 75 -5.68 1.40 -6.42
C SER A 75 -7.09 1.29 -5.82
N GLU A 76 -7.27 1.62 -4.55
CA GLU A 76 -8.58 1.66 -3.88
C GLU A 76 -9.52 2.72 -4.46
N VAL A 77 -9.00 3.75 -5.14
CA VAL A 77 -9.83 4.78 -5.78
C VAL A 77 -10.72 4.23 -6.89
N TYR A 78 -10.35 3.13 -7.54
CA TYR A 78 -11.20 2.49 -8.53
C TYR A 78 -12.45 1.84 -7.90
N GLY A 79 -12.36 1.43 -6.63
CA GLY A 79 -13.48 0.85 -5.91
C GLY A 79 -14.05 -0.38 -6.60
N MET A 80 -15.35 -0.37 -6.83
CA MET A 80 -16.11 -1.43 -7.50
C MET A 80 -16.23 -1.20 -9.03
N CYS A 81 -15.20 -0.65 -9.64
CA CYS A 81 -15.13 -0.49 -11.09
C CYS A 81 -15.36 -1.84 -11.77
N PRO A 82 -16.24 -1.92 -12.79
CA PRO A 82 -16.56 -3.18 -13.47
C PRO A 82 -15.51 -3.59 -14.51
N ASP A 83 -14.54 -2.75 -14.82
CA ASP A 83 -13.55 -3.02 -15.85
C ASP A 83 -12.68 -4.23 -15.48
N PRO A 84 -12.32 -5.10 -16.43
CA PRO A 84 -11.45 -6.25 -16.18
C PRO A 84 -10.02 -5.85 -15.83
N GLU A 85 -9.55 -4.70 -16.34
CA GLU A 85 -8.27 -4.05 -16.00
C GLU A 85 -8.49 -2.56 -15.83
N PHE A 86 -7.94 -1.99 -14.77
CA PHE A 86 -8.11 -0.57 -14.42
C PHE A 86 -7.09 0.29 -15.14
N SER A 87 -7.57 1.24 -15.93
CA SER A 87 -6.74 2.25 -16.58
C SER A 87 -6.91 3.62 -15.93
N GLU A 88 -5.85 4.41 -15.92
CA GLU A 88 -5.81 5.71 -15.24
C GLU A 88 -6.81 6.71 -15.81
N ASP A 89 -6.98 6.71 -17.13
CA ASP A 89 -7.75 7.72 -17.86
C ASP A 89 -9.16 7.23 -18.26
N GLY A 90 -9.37 5.90 -18.31
CA GLY A 90 -10.61 5.32 -18.82
C GLY A 90 -11.54 4.73 -17.77
N SER A 91 -10.97 4.17 -16.69
CA SER A 91 -11.75 3.45 -15.70
C SER A 91 -12.53 4.37 -14.76
N SER A 92 -13.79 4.01 -14.51
CA SER A 92 -14.64 4.72 -13.55
C SER A 92 -14.20 4.49 -12.11
N LEU A 93 -14.40 5.51 -11.25
CA LEU A 93 -14.13 5.45 -9.82
C LEU A 93 -15.44 5.23 -9.06
N VAL A 94 -15.77 3.98 -8.71
CA VAL A 94 -17.08 3.57 -8.19
C VAL A 94 -16.98 3.18 -6.72
N LEU A 95 -17.67 3.93 -5.84
CA LEU A 95 -17.73 3.64 -4.41
C LEU A 95 -19.06 3.03 -4.00
N GLY A 96 -19.07 2.31 -2.89
CA GLY A 96 -20.27 1.73 -2.32
C GLY A 96 -21.10 2.72 -1.50
N PRO A 97 -22.19 2.23 -0.87
CA PRO A 97 -23.12 3.06 -0.11
C PRO A 97 -22.48 3.66 1.15
N ILE A 98 -23.01 4.79 1.61
CA ILE A 98 -22.46 5.62 2.71
C ILE A 98 -22.26 4.82 4.01
N HIS A 99 -23.18 3.92 4.36
CA HIS A 99 -23.07 3.12 5.58
C HIS A 99 -21.91 2.08 5.54
N LYS A 100 -21.30 1.84 4.38
CA LYS A 100 -20.08 1.03 4.25
C LYS A 100 -18.85 1.92 4.48
N GLN A 101 -18.50 2.08 5.74
CA GLN A 101 -17.45 2.99 6.23
C GLN A 101 -16.07 2.75 5.60
N ARG A 102 -15.81 1.53 5.13
CA ARG A 102 -14.52 1.23 4.46
C ARG A 102 -14.21 2.17 3.28
N TRP A 103 -15.24 2.77 2.69
CA TRP A 103 -15.06 3.67 1.54
C TRP A 103 -14.51 5.05 1.90
N ILE A 104 -14.41 5.38 3.20
CA ILE A 104 -13.84 6.66 3.65
C ILE A 104 -12.43 6.90 3.10
N TYR A 105 -11.58 5.87 3.13
CA TYR A 105 -10.23 5.94 2.59
C TYR A 105 -10.20 6.20 1.08
N SER A 106 -10.94 5.40 0.32
CA SER A 106 -11.04 5.57 -1.13
C SER A 106 -11.61 6.93 -1.52
N CYS A 107 -12.63 7.40 -0.79
CA CYS A 107 -13.24 8.72 -0.98
C CYS A 107 -12.25 9.85 -0.71
N SER A 108 -11.51 9.79 0.39
CA SER A 108 -10.47 10.76 0.76
C SER A 108 -9.39 10.86 -0.32
N LYS A 109 -8.91 9.73 -0.80
CA LYS A 109 -7.91 9.68 -1.87
C LYS A 109 -8.46 10.16 -3.22
N GLN A 110 -9.69 9.76 -3.59
CA GLN A 110 -10.34 10.27 -4.81
C GLN A 110 -10.51 11.80 -4.80
N LEU A 111 -10.90 12.37 -3.66
CA LEU A 111 -11.07 13.81 -3.54
C LEU A 111 -9.72 14.52 -3.65
N LEU A 112 -8.66 14.01 -3.03
CA LEU A 112 -7.31 14.55 -3.18
C LEU A 112 -6.79 14.44 -4.62
N ASP A 113 -6.99 13.30 -5.30
CA ASP A 113 -6.65 13.16 -6.72
C ASP A 113 -7.27 14.28 -7.55
N ARG A 114 -8.56 14.60 -7.32
CA ARG A 114 -9.28 15.66 -8.03
C ARG A 114 -8.79 17.07 -7.68
N VAL A 115 -8.46 17.31 -6.41
CA VAL A 115 -7.92 18.61 -5.97
C VAL A 115 -6.53 18.85 -6.57
N ILE A 116 -5.65 17.85 -6.53
CA ILE A 116 -4.32 17.93 -7.13
C ILE A 116 -4.42 18.16 -8.64
N TRP A 117 -5.29 17.40 -9.31
CA TRP A 117 -5.55 17.56 -10.74
C TRP A 117 -6.03 18.98 -11.06
N ALA A 118 -6.99 19.51 -10.29
CA ALA A 118 -7.52 20.86 -10.51
C ALA A 118 -6.44 21.94 -10.35
N TYR A 119 -5.58 21.85 -9.33
CA TYR A 119 -4.43 22.76 -9.19
C TYR A 119 -3.45 22.64 -10.36
N GLY A 120 -3.22 21.42 -10.84
CA GLY A 120 -2.37 21.18 -12.00
C GLY A 120 -2.94 21.81 -13.28
N GLN A 121 -4.24 21.61 -13.55
CA GLN A 121 -4.91 22.21 -14.71
C GLN A 121 -4.94 23.76 -14.66
N ALA A 122 -4.97 24.32 -13.45
CA ALA A 122 -4.86 25.76 -13.25
C ALA A 122 -3.42 26.30 -13.37
N GLY A 123 -2.43 25.45 -13.65
CA GLY A 123 -1.02 25.83 -13.72
C GLY A 123 -0.39 26.23 -12.38
N GLN A 124 -1.02 25.86 -11.26
CA GLN A 124 -0.60 26.24 -9.91
C GLN A 124 0.23 25.18 -9.20
N LEU A 125 0.25 23.94 -9.69
CA LEU A 125 0.96 22.84 -9.08
C LEU A 125 1.57 21.91 -10.13
N GLN A 126 2.87 21.66 -10.05
CA GLN A 126 3.50 20.56 -10.76
C GLN A 126 3.26 19.26 -9.94
N PHE A 127 2.73 18.23 -10.58
CA PHE A 127 2.40 16.99 -9.89
C PHE A 127 2.64 15.75 -10.73
N SER A 128 2.83 14.64 -10.05
CA SER A 128 2.59 13.29 -10.54
C SER A 128 1.78 12.55 -9.49
N MET A 129 0.92 11.61 -9.90
CA MET A 129 0.20 10.73 -8.96
C MET A 129 0.57 9.29 -9.24
N ILE A 130 0.72 8.49 -8.19
CA ILE A 130 0.93 7.06 -8.30
C ILE A 130 -0.22 6.31 -7.65
N ARG A 131 -0.65 5.21 -8.24
CA ARG A 131 -1.65 4.28 -7.71
C ARG A 131 -1.01 2.91 -7.49
N PRO A 132 -0.43 2.65 -6.32
CA PRO A 132 0.15 1.35 -6.00
C PRO A 132 -0.90 0.24 -5.96
N PHE A 133 -0.55 -0.95 -6.48
CA PHE A 133 -1.37 -2.16 -6.44
C PHE A 133 -0.71 -3.21 -5.55
N ASN A 134 -1.16 -3.32 -4.30
CA ASN A 134 -0.78 -4.30 -3.30
C ASN A 134 0.73 -4.60 -3.28
N TRP A 135 1.53 -3.59 -3.01
CA TRP A 135 2.97 -3.77 -2.87
C TRP A 135 3.29 -4.66 -1.69
N ILE A 136 4.18 -5.62 -1.91
CA ILE A 136 4.68 -6.59 -0.93
C ILE A 136 6.20 -6.58 -0.95
N GLY A 137 6.81 -6.86 0.17
CA GLY A 137 8.27 -6.89 0.29
C GLY A 137 8.74 -6.54 1.69
N PRO A 138 10.06 -6.67 1.93
CA PRO A 138 10.67 -6.29 3.20
C PRO A 138 10.44 -4.82 3.55
N LYS A 139 10.31 -4.53 4.85
CA LYS A 139 10.22 -3.15 5.41
C LYS A 139 8.98 -2.35 5.03
N LEU A 140 7.99 -2.96 4.40
CA LEU A 140 6.69 -2.32 4.15
C LEU A 140 5.73 -2.40 5.32
N ASP A 141 5.87 -3.41 6.14
CA ASP A 141 5.21 -3.68 7.41
C ASP A 141 6.22 -4.29 8.36
N ASP A 142 5.83 -4.48 9.61
CA ASP A 142 6.57 -5.25 10.60
C ASP A 142 5.64 -6.24 11.35
N LEU A 143 6.24 -7.21 12.03
CA LEU A 143 5.49 -8.24 12.77
C LEU A 143 4.77 -7.68 13.99
N TYR A 144 5.21 -6.56 14.55
CA TYR A 144 4.53 -5.92 15.69
C TYR A 144 3.21 -5.30 15.25
N ALA A 145 3.18 -4.60 14.11
CA ALA A 145 1.95 -4.08 13.53
C ALA A 145 0.95 -5.20 13.24
N ALA A 146 1.42 -6.39 12.84
CA ALA A 146 0.57 -7.56 12.66
C ALA A 146 -0.06 -8.04 13.98
N LYS A 147 0.68 -8.07 15.09
CA LYS A 147 0.16 -8.43 16.42
C LYS A 147 -0.96 -7.48 16.86
N GLU A 148 -0.89 -6.22 16.50
CA GLU A 148 -1.91 -5.22 16.79
C GLU A 148 -3.11 -5.27 15.83
N GLY A 149 -3.09 -6.16 14.83
CA GLY A 149 -4.15 -6.29 13.82
C GLY A 149 -4.20 -5.15 12.80
N SER A 150 -3.10 -4.43 12.63
CA SER A 150 -2.99 -3.27 11.72
C SER A 150 -2.18 -3.55 10.45
N SER A 151 -1.75 -4.78 10.24
CA SER A 151 -0.92 -5.17 9.09
C SER A 151 -1.71 -5.48 7.82
N ARG A 152 -0.96 -5.60 6.73
CA ARG A 152 -1.47 -6.10 5.45
C ARG A 152 -1.53 -7.64 5.44
N VAL A 153 -2.30 -8.18 4.51
CA VAL A 153 -2.63 -9.62 4.44
C VAL A 153 -1.41 -10.55 4.43
N VAL A 154 -0.35 -10.19 3.70
CA VAL A 154 0.88 -11.02 3.61
C VAL A 154 1.57 -11.08 4.96
N THR A 155 1.76 -9.94 5.62
CA THR A 155 2.40 -9.85 6.94
C THR A 155 1.59 -10.58 8.01
N GLN A 156 0.26 -10.44 7.97
CA GLN A 156 -0.63 -11.17 8.90
C GLN A 156 -0.51 -12.69 8.71
N PHE A 157 -0.48 -13.16 7.47
CA PHE A 157 -0.35 -14.58 7.20
C PHE A 157 1.02 -15.12 7.66
N ILE A 158 2.10 -14.37 7.46
CA ILE A 158 3.43 -14.75 7.93
C ILE A 158 3.46 -14.82 9.46
N LEU A 159 2.86 -13.84 10.16
CA LEU A 159 2.78 -13.89 11.62
C LEU A 159 2.00 -15.12 12.11
N ASN A 160 0.85 -15.43 11.50
CA ASN A 160 0.06 -16.59 11.86
C ASN A 160 0.86 -17.91 11.64
N LEU A 161 1.63 -18.00 10.54
CA LEU A 161 2.51 -19.14 10.28
C LEU A 161 3.60 -19.29 11.35
N LEU A 162 4.24 -18.18 11.75
CA LEU A 162 5.27 -18.16 12.80
C LEU A 162 4.72 -18.60 14.17
N GLN A 163 3.46 -18.27 14.46
CA GLN A 163 2.82 -18.56 15.73
C GLN A 163 2.07 -19.91 15.75
N GLY A 164 2.00 -20.60 14.61
CA GLY A 164 1.16 -21.81 14.48
C GLY A 164 -0.34 -21.54 14.55
N GLU A 165 -0.75 -20.27 14.40
CA GLU A 165 -2.13 -19.82 14.44
C GLU A 165 -2.85 -20.01 13.10
N PRO A 166 -4.19 -20.18 13.09
CA PRO A 166 -4.93 -20.33 11.85
C PRO A 166 -4.80 -19.12 10.91
N ILE A 167 -4.65 -19.36 9.61
CA ILE A 167 -4.79 -18.34 8.57
C ILE A 167 -6.27 -18.11 8.29
N LEU A 168 -6.75 -16.91 8.59
CA LEU A 168 -8.15 -16.54 8.41
C LEU A 168 -8.42 -16.02 7.00
N LEU A 169 -9.25 -16.74 6.23
CA LEU A 169 -9.71 -16.31 4.91
C LEU A 169 -11.08 -15.63 5.01
N VAL A 170 -11.09 -14.33 4.92
CA VAL A 170 -12.32 -13.53 4.89
C VAL A 170 -13.16 -13.93 3.66
N ASP A 171 -14.42 -14.35 3.91
CA ASP A 171 -15.37 -14.86 2.91
C ASP A 171 -14.79 -15.97 2.00
N GLY A 172 -13.82 -16.73 2.52
CA GLY A 172 -13.15 -17.81 1.81
C GLY A 172 -12.00 -17.38 0.89
N GLY A 173 -11.64 -16.09 0.90
CA GLY A 173 -10.45 -15.58 0.22
C GLY A 173 -10.53 -15.62 -1.32
N HIS A 174 -11.73 -15.50 -1.90
CA HIS A 174 -11.94 -15.57 -3.36
C HIS A 174 -11.58 -14.26 -4.09
N GLN A 175 -11.48 -13.15 -3.37
CA GLN A 175 -11.12 -11.85 -3.94
C GLN A 175 -9.70 -11.88 -4.52
N LYS A 176 -9.57 -11.37 -5.74
CA LYS A 176 -8.31 -11.37 -6.49
C LYS A 176 -7.57 -10.03 -6.37
N ARG A 177 -6.26 -10.09 -6.27
CA ARG A 177 -5.36 -8.94 -6.22
C ARG A 177 -4.14 -9.19 -7.09
N CYS A 178 -3.57 -8.12 -7.63
CA CYS A 178 -2.26 -8.15 -8.26
C CYS A 178 -1.22 -7.67 -7.25
N PHE A 179 -0.29 -8.55 -6.91
CA PHE A 179 0.78 -8.26 -5.94
C PHE A 179 2.03 -7.79 -6.66
N THR A 180 2.64 -6.74 -6.15
CA THR A 180 3.79 -6.11 -6.79
C THR A 180 4.96 -6.10 -5.81
N TYR A 181 6.11 -6.58 -6.25
CA TYR A 181 7.32 -6.50 -5.43
C TYR A 181 7.73 -5.05 -5.19
N VAL A 182 8.08 -4.72 -3.97
CA VAL A 182 8.32 -3.32 -3.57
C VAL A 182 9.44 -2.66 -4.36
N GLU A 183 10.52 -3.38 -4.67
CA GLU A 183 11.63 -2.81 -5.45
C GLU A 183 11.23 -2.49 -6.88
N ASP A 184 10.39 -3.33 -7.53
CA ASP A 184 9.83 -2.99 -8.83
C ASP A 184 9.02 -1.67 -8.77
N GLY A 185 8.24 -1.48 -7.68
CA GLY A 185 7.51 -0.24 -7.45
C GLY A 185 8.42 0.97 -7.20
N ILE A 186 9.52 0.77 -6.46
CA ILE A 186 10.53 1.81 -6.19
C ILE A 186 11.25 2.21 -7.47
N ASP A 187 11.57 1.27 -8.36
CA ASP A 187 12.18 1.58 -9.67
C ASP A 187 11.30 2.56 -10.47
N ALA A 188 9.99 2.32 -10.52
CA ALA A 188 9.06 3.26 -11.15
C ALA A 188 9.02 4.62 -10.43
N LEU A 189 8.97 4.60 -9.09
CA LEU A 189 8.93 5.81 -8.28
C LEU A 189 10.19 6.67 -8.49
N MET A 190 11.37 6.06 -8.54
CA MET A 190 12.63 6.77 -8.82
C MET A 190 12.61 7.40 -10.20
N THR A 191 12.14 6.71 -11.24
CA THR A 191 11.97 7.29 -12.57
C THR A 191 11.03 8.50 -12.56
N ILE A 192 9.93 8.45 -11.78
CA ILE A 192 9.00 9.56 -11.61
C ILE A 192 9.66 10.73 -10.85
N ILE A 193 10.48 10.45 -9.83
CA ILE A 193 11.22 11.47 -9.07
C ILE A 193 12.21 12.18 -9.98
N GLU A 194 13.03 11.42 -10.70
CA GLU A 194 14.03 11.94 -11.63
C GLU A 194 13.40 12.68 -12.82
N ASN A 195 12.23 12.23 -13.26
CA ASN A 195 11.39 12.87 -14.26
C ASN A 195 12.13 13.31 -15.54
N PRO A 196 12.84 12.41 -16.21
CA PRO A 196 13.61 12.76 -17.40
C PRO A 196 12.71 13.38 -18.48
N ALA A 197 13.10 14.54 -18.99
CA ALA A 197 12.34 15.30 -19.99
C ALA A 197 10.89 15.65 -19.59
N GLY A 198 10.54 15.64 -18.31
CA GLY A 198 9.21 16.01 -17.84
C GLY A 198 8.12 14.97 -18.15
N VAL A 199 8.46 13.70 -18.43
CA VAL A 199 7.50 12.67 -18.87
C VAL A 199 6.44 12.31 -17.82
N ALA A 200 6.70 12.59 -16.55
CA ALA A 200 5.78 12.32 -15.44
C ALA A 200 4.95 13.53 -15.02
N ASP A 201 5.16 14.72 -15.61
CA ASP A 201 4.44 15.93 -15.25
C ASP A 201 2.96 15.82 -15.64
N GLY A 202 2.08 16.10 -14.67
CA GLY A 202 0.63 16.05 -14.86
C GLY A 202 0.09 14.64 -15.09
N GLN A 203 0.85 13.60 -14.79
CA GLN A 203 0.46 12.21 -15.06
C GLN A 203 0.02 11.46 -13.81
N ILE A 204 -0.85 10.48 -14.04
CA ILE A 204 -1.27 9.46 -13.06
C ILE A 204 -0.74 8.12 -13.57
N PHE A 205 -0.12 7.32 -12.68
CA PHE A 205 0.43 6.01 -13.03
C PHE A 205 -0.09 4.92 -12.13
N ASN A 206 -0.63 3.87 -12.72
CA ASN A 206 -0.83 2.59 -12.03
C ASN A 206 0.52 1.88 -11.90
N LEU A 207 0.92 1.60 -10.67
CA LEU A 207 2.16 0.88 -10.37
C LEU A 207 1.82 -0.48 -9.76
N GLY A 208 1.70 -1.48 -10.62
CA GLY A 208 1.29 -2.82 -10.26
C GLY A 208 1.80 -3.88 -11.21
N ASN A 209 1.80 -5.15 -10.78
CA ASN A 209 2.17 -6.27 -11.64
C ASN A 209 0.90 -7.03 -12.09
N PRO A 210 0.39 -6.83 -13.32
CA PRO A 210 -0.81 -7.50 -13.80
C PRO A 210 -0.63 -9.03 -13.97
N HIS A 211 0.61 -9.52 -13.99
CA HIS A 211 0.93 -10.95 -14.13
C HIS A 211 0.91 -11.69 -12.77
N ASN A 212 1.03 -10.97 -11.67
CA ASN A 212 0.98 -11.51 -10.30
C ASN A 212 -0.43 -11.47 -9.71
N GLU A 213 -1.45 -11.79 -10.51
CA GLU A 213 -2.81 -11.91 -10.01
C GLU A 213 -2.99 -13.22 -9.24
N ALA A 214 -3.46 -13.12 -8.00
CA ALA A 214 -3.83 -14.26 -7.18
C ALA A 214 -5.03 -13.92 -6.29
N SER A 215 -5.82 -14.93 -5.96
CA SER A 215 -6.80 -14.82 -4.87
C SER A 215 -6.09 -14.83 -3.52
N VAL A 216 -6.72 -14.29 -2.50
CA VAL A 216 -6.18 -14.32 -1.12
C VAL A 216 -6.00 -15.76 -0.64
N LYS A 217 -6.85 -16.69 -1.10
CA LYS A 217 -6.71 -18.12 -0.81
C LYS A 217 -5.44 -18.72 -1.47
N GLU A 218 -5.19 -18.44 -2.75
CA GLU A 218 -3.97 -18.89 -3.44
C GLU A 218 -2.73 -18.32 -2.78
N LEU A 219 -2.77 -17.03 -2.37
CA LEU A 219 -1.71 -16.39 -1.62
C LEU A 219 -1.40 -17.12 -0.30
N ALA A 220 -2.44 -17.48 0.47
CA ALA A 220 -2.29 -18.22 1.73
C ALA A 220 -1.66 -19.60 1.52
N LEU A 221 -2.11 -20.33 0.50
CA LEU A 221 -1.57 -21.63 0.16
C LEU A 221 -0.08 -21.53 -0.24
N LEU A 222 0.25 -20.57 -1.10
CA LEU A 222 1.62 -20.35 -1.57
C LEU A 222 2.57 -20.00 -0.41
N LEU A 223 2.16 -19.09 0.47
CA LEU A 223 2.94 -18.71 1.65
C LEU A 223 3.14 -19.89 2.61
N ARG A 224 2.09 -20.66 2.87
CA ARG A 224 2.18 -21.85 3.72
C ARG A 224 3.14 -22.88 3.13
N ASP A 225 3.12 -23.10 1.82
CA ASP A 225 4.02 -24.05 1.16
C ASP A 225 5.47 -23.55 1.19
N LEU A 226 5.71 -22.25 0.97
CA LEU A 226 7.04 -21.64 1.10
C LEU A 226 7.58 -21.75 2.53
N PHE A 227 6.74 -21.47 3.54
CA PHE A 227 7.12 -21.61 4.94
C PHE A 227 7.52 -23.02 5.31
N ARG A 228 6.75 -24.03 4.89
CA ARG A 228 7.05 -25.44 5.14
C ARG A 228 8.31 -25.94 4.44
N GLN A 229 8.68 -25.33 3.32
CA GLN A 229 9.90 -25.68 2.58
C GLN A 229 11.11 -24.90 3.10
N HIS A 230 10.91 -23.92 3.98
CA HIS A 230 12.01 -23.12 4.51
C HIS A 230 12.91 -23.99 5.42
N PRO A 231 14.24 -23.92 5.29
CA PRO A 231 15.19 -24.78 6.04
C PRO A 231 14.97 -24.77 7.56
N ASP A 232 14.55 -23.64 8.12
CA ASP A 232 14.36 -23.46 9.55
C ASP A 232 13.05 -24.04 10.09
N HIS A 233 12.09 -24.37 9.21
CA HIS A 233 10.74 -24.82 9.58
C HIS A 233 10.36 -26.16 8.93
N LYS A 234 11.29 -26.82 8.28
CA LYS A 234 11.03 -28.01 7.47
C LYS A 234 10.43 -29.19 8.25
N ASP A 235 10.73 -29.31 9.52
CA ASP A 235 10.38 -30.49 10.32
C ASP A 235 9.80 -30.12 11.71
N ASP A 236 9.38 -28.86 11.93
CA ASP A 236 8.85 -28.41 13.24
C ASP A 236 7.43 -28.90 13.55
N GLY A 237 6.76 -29.53 12.58
CA GLY A 237 5.41 -30.07 12.75
C GLY A 237 4.31 -29.01 12.95
N VAL A 238 4.67 -27.73 12.86
CA VAL A 238 3.72 -26.63 13.03
C VAL A 238 2.83 -26.52 11.77
N TYR A 239 1.55 -26.69 11.98
CA TYR A 239 0.55 -26.65 10.94
C TYR A 239 -0.43 -25.52 11.20
N SER A 240 -0.33 -24.44 10.43
CA SER A 240 -1.39 -23.43 10.42
C SER A 240 -2.56 -23.90 9.54
N GLU A 241 -3.72 -24.06 10.14
CA GLU A 241 -4.95 -24.34 9.41
C GLU A 241 -5.38 -23.11 8.60
N ILE A 242 -6.05 -23.35 7.47
CA ILE A 242 -6.70 -22.30 6.70
C ILE A 242 -8.18 -22.34 7.00
N VAL A 243 -8.67 -21.32 7.71
CA VAL A 243 -10.04 -21.25 8.22
C VAL A 243 -10.81 -20.13 7.55
N LYS A 244 -12.05 -20.39 7.18
CA LYS A 244 -12.93 -19.35 6.62
C LYS A 244 -13.58 -18.54 7.74
N THR A 245 -13.57 -17.21 7.61
CA THR A 245 -14.30 -16.29 8.50
C THR A 245 -15.18 -15.35 7.65
N ARG A 246 -16.23 -14.79 8.25
CA ARG A 246 -17.06 -13.78 7.58
C ARG A 246 -16.41 -12.40 7.71
N HIS A 247 -16.56 -11.55 6.69
CA HIS A 247 -16.04 -10.19 6.77
C HIS A 247 -16.62 -9.37 7.91
N GLU A 248 -17.89 -9.64 8.29
CA GLU A 248 -18.56 -8.96 9.41
C GLU A 248 -17.89 -9.28 10.76
N ASP A 249 -17.45 -10.54 10.94
CA ASP A 249 -16.78 -10.98 12.16
C ASP A 249 -15.32 -10.48 12.22
N TYR A 250 -14.68 -10.35 11.08
CA TYR A 250 -13.27 -9.95 10.98
C TYR A 250 -13.09 -8.43 10.97
N TYR A 251 -13.79 -7.71 10.07
CA TYR A 251 -13.66 -6.26 9.89
C TYR A 251 -14.79 -5.46 10.51
N GLY A 252 -15.99 -6.06 10.66
CA GLY A 252 -17.22 -5.40 11.06
C GLY A 252 -18.19 -5.13 9.90
N GLN A 253 -19.41 -4.72 10.24
CA GLN A 253 -20.52 -4.52 9.28
C GLN A 253 -20.28 -3.40 8.25
N GLY A 254 -19.43 -2.43 8.57
CA GLY A 254 -19.05 -1.34 7.69
C GLY A 254 -18.11 -1.74 6.53
N TYR A 255 -17.67 -2.99 6.49
CA TYR A 255 -16.81 -3.50 5.42
C TYR A 255 -17.59 -3.90 4.16
N GLN A 256 -16.95 -3.75 3.02
CA GLN A 256 -17.38 -4.27 1.72
C GLN A 256 -16.14 -4.53 0.90
N ASP A 257 -16.02 -5.73 0.31
CA ASP A 257 -14.82 -6.07 -0.47
C ASP A 257 -14.99 -5.75 -1.97
N ILE A 258 -13.87 -5.73 -2.66
CA ILE A 258 -13.75 -5.58 -4.11
C ILE A 258 -13.35 -6.93 -4.67
N THR A 259 -14.10 -7.44 -5.64
CA THR A 259 -13.90 -8.80 -6.17
C THR A 259 -12.57 -8.98 -6.89
N SER A 260 -12.19 -8.02 -7.73
CA SER A 260 -10.91 -8.04 -8.47
C SER A 260 -10.33 -6.64 -8.59
N ARG A 261 -9.00 -6.53 -8.56
CA ARG A 261 -8.24 -5.31 -8.81
C ARG A 261 -7.01 -5.63 -9.63
N LYS A 262 -7.11 -5.42 -10.93
CA LYS A 262 -6.01 -5.66 -11.87
C LYS A 262 -5.60 -4.34 -12.55
N PRO A 263 -4.31 -3.94 -12.52
CA PRO A 263 -3.86 -2.73 -13.19
C PRO A 263 -3.65 -2.94 -14.67
N SER A 264 -4.03 -1.97 -15.50
CA SER A 264 -3.34 -1.71 -16.75
C SER A 264 -2.09 -0.88 -16.44
N ILE A 265 -0.93 -1.28 -16.94
CA ILE A 265 0.34 -0.56 -16.80
C ILE A 265 0.82 0.02 -18.14
N ALA A 266 -0.08 0.10 -19.12
CA ALA A 266 0.26 0.58 -20.47
C ALA A 266 0.85 1.98 -20.46
N LYS A 267 0.35 2.87 -19.59
CA LYS A 267 0.86 4.24 -19.46
C LYS A 267 2.26 4.26 -18.84
N ALA A 268 2.50 3.53 -17.76
CA ALA A 268 3.81 3.43 -17.12
C ALA A 268 4.85 2.83 -18.07
N ARG A 269 4.48 1.78 -18.79
CA ARG A 269 5.35 1.18 -19.84
C ARG A 269 5.69 2.19 -20.94
N LYS A 270 4.70 2.93 -21.44
CA LYS A 270 4.88 3.89 -22.54
C LYS A 270 5.71 5.11 -22.16
N LEU A 271 5.42 5.71 -20.99
CA LEU A 271 6.01 7.00 -20.59
C LEU A 271 7.27 6.85 -19.75
N LEU A 272 7.31 5.86 -18.85
CA LEU A 272 8.44 5.63 -17.94
C LEU A 272 9.40 4.55 -18.45
N GLY A 273 9.03 3.78 -19.48
CA GLY A 273 9.76 2.58 -19.88
C GLY A 273 9.77 1.50 -18.79
N TRP A 274 8.85 1.59 -17.83
CA TRP A 274 8.81 0.72 -16.66
C TRP A 274 7.94 -0.51 -16.87
N GLU A 275 8.44 -1.65 -16.40
CA GLU A 275 7.74 -2.93 -16.33
C GLU A 275 8.19 -3.69 -15.08
N PRO A 276 7.24 -4.29 -14.31
CA PRO A 276 7.61 -5.11 -13.15
C PRO A 276 8.31 -6.40 -13.61
N LYS A 277 9.33 -6.82 -12.86
CA LYS A 277 10.21 -7.94 -13.23
C LYS A 277 10.06 -9.16 -12.34
N THR A 278 9.58 -8.96 -11.10
CA THR A 278 9.57 -9.99 -10.07
C THR A 278 8.24 -10.73 -10.05
N ASP A 279 8.28 -12.05 -10.21
CA ASP A 279 7.09 -12.89 -10.12
C ASP A 279 6.58 -13.03 -8.67
N LEU A 280 5.35 -13.55 -8.52
CA LEU A 280 4.70 -13.65 -7.21
C LEU A 280 5.45 -14.59 -6.25
N GLY A 281 5.92 -15.73 -6.75
CA GLY A 281 6.63 -16.71 -5.94
C GLY A 281 7.93 -16.15 -5.37
N ALA A 282 8.74 -15.50 -6.22
CA ALA A 282 9.96 -14.82 -5.80
C ALA A 282 9.66 -13.67 -4.81
N SER A 283 8.65 -12.85 -5.10
CA SER A 283 8.24 -11.75 -4.22
C SER A 283 7.84 -12.24 -2.82
N LEU A 284 7.06 -13.31 -2.74
CA LEU A 284 6.62 -13.91 -1.48
C LEU A 284 7.78 -14.56 -0.73
N LYS A 285 8.67 -15.25 -1.44
CA LYS A 285 9.85 -15.89 -0.83
C LYS A 285 10.74 -14.83 -0.19
N ILE A 286 11.12 -13.78 -0.93
CA ILE A 286 11.98 -12.70 -0.41
C ILE A 286 11.30 -12.02 0.81
N THR A 287 9.99 -11.80 0.73
CA THR A 287 9.23 -11.21 1.83
C THR A 287 9.24 -12.12 3.06
N LEU A 288 8.98 -13.41 2.89
CA LEU A 288 9.00 -14.40 3.96
C LEU A 288 10.39 -14.48 4.61
N ASP A 289 11.45 -14.66 3.82
CA ASP A 289 12.83 -14.77 4.32
C ASP A 289 13.20 -13.55 5.20
N ALA A 290 12.79 -12.33 4.78
CA ALA A 290 13.06 -11.11 5.53
C ALA A 290 12.32 -11.06 6.88
N PHE A 291 11.07 -11.48 6.94
CA PHE A 291 10.30 -11.53 8.19
C PHE A 291 10.78 -12.64 9.13
N LEU A 292 11.22 -13.77 8.61
CA LEU A 292 11.85 -14.83 9.41
C LEU A 292 13.14 -14.34 10.05
N GLU A 293 13.95 -13.57 9.31
CA GLU A 293 15.17 -12.97 9.86
C GLU A 293 14.84 -11.90 10.93
N GLU A 294 13.82 -11.08 10.72
CA GLU A 294 13.32 -10.09 11.71
C GLU A 294 12.88 -10.78 13.00
N ALA A 295 12.09 -11.86 12.91
CA ALA A 295 11.64 -12.62 14.05
C ALA A 295 12.82 -13.17 14.86
N ARG A 296 13.80 -13.79 14.21
CA ARG A 296 15.02 -14.31 14.85
C ARG A 296 15.83 -13.23 15.56
N ARG A 297 15.99 -12.06 14.93
CA ARG A 297 16.70 -10.94 15.56
C ARG A 297 16.00 -10.44 16.80
N SER A 298 14.67 -10.39 16.80
CA SER A 298 13.86 -9.97 17.95
C SER A 298 13.99 -10.97 19.11
N GLU A 299 13.96 -12.27 18.85
CA GLU A 299 14.18 -13.31 19.86
C GLU A 299 15.58 -13.26 20.45
N GLN A 300 16.62 -13.08 19.64
CA GLN A 300 18.00 -12.94 20.10
C GLN A 300 18.23 -11.68 20.94
N LEU A 301 17.51 -10.61 20.68
CA LEU A 301 17.55 -9.39 21.48
C LEU A 301 16.86 -9.60 22.84
N ALA A 302 15.69 -10.23 22.84
CA ALA A 302 14.98 -10.57 24.07
C ALA A 302 15.84 -11.48 24.99
N ALA A 303 16.44 -12.53 24.44
CA ALA A 303 17.32 -13.46 25.18
C ALA A 303 18.63 -12.86 25.72
N LYS A 304 18.99 -11.63 25.33
CA LYS A 304 20.17 -10.91 25.86
C LYS A 304 19.84 -9.96 26.99
N ILE A 305 18.57 -9.70 27.21
CA ILE A 305 18.05 -8.77 28.21
C ILE A 305 17.62 -9.51 29.49
N ASP A 306 17.30 -10.81 29.36
CA ASP A 306 17.10 -11.76 30.46
C ASP A 306 18.43 -12.33 30.95
#